data_cede5d21453e7df9092ec1e96dbc50c6
#
_entry.id   cede5d21453e7df9092ec1e96dbc50c6
#
_cell.length_a   1.000
_cell.length_b   1.000
_cell.length_c   1.000
_cell.angle_alpha   90.00
_cell.angle_beta   90.00
_cell.angle_gamma   90.00
#
_symmetry.space_group_name_H-M   'P 1'
#
loop_
_entity.id
_entity.type
_entity.pdbx_description
1 polymer ?
#
loop_
_entity_poly.entity_id
_entity_poly.type
_entity_poly.pdbx_seq_one_letter_code
_entity_poly.pdbx_strand_id
1 'polypeptide(L)'
;HVRSRRQRQMCIRDRLGLILTFALSLLMISLMRLVWGAGGLPFSPPPIFSGFIEYGPILLTKYRLAVLVATVILLVALWAFFKFTPFGRILRAGSRDPEMVGLLGINLPRVLTGAFGLGCFLAGAAGMLAAPLQTVTPTMATAAIMPAFVIVTIGGLGSYPGAVVAGLLVGLVTALTVQFFPEASAAAMYVLMVLILLVRPRGLFGERWERFE
;
A
#
# COMPACT_ATOMS: atom_id res chain seq x y z
N HIS A 1 0.15 29.33 -28.14
CA HIS A 1 -0.39 28.12 -28.79
C HIS A 1 0.43 26.83 -28.50
N VAL A 2 1.73 26.91 -28.25
CA VAL A 2 2.58 25.73 -27.99
C VAL A 2 2.34 25.12 -26.58
N ARG A 3 2.04 25.93 -25.56
CA ARG A 3 1.70 25.46 -24.20
C ARG A 3 0.43 24.64 -24.17
N SER A 4 -0.59 25.04 -24.93
CA SER A 4 -1.89 24.36 -24.99
C SER A 4 -1.80 22.96 -25.64
N ARG A 5 -0.93 22.76 -26.64
CA ARG A 5 -0.71 21.43 -27.25
C ARG A 5 0.01 20.46 -26.33
N ARG A 6 1.05 20.93 -25.61
CA ARG A 6 1.76 20.08 -24.61
C ARG A 6 0.85 19.67 -23.46
N GLN A 7 0.00 20.58 -22.99
CA GLN A 7 -0.96 20.30 -21.92
C GLN A 7 -2.03 19.30 -22.34
N ARG A 8 -2.55 19.39 -23.58
CA ARG A 8 -3.47 18.39 -24.14
C ARG A 8 -2.81 17.02 -24.31
N GLN A 9 -1.58 16.95 -24.77
CA GLN A 9 -0.88 15.68 -24.91
C GLN A 9 -0.56 15.03 -23.56
N MET A 10 -0.28 15.79 -22.51
CA MET A 10 -0.14 15.27 -21.15
C MET A 10 -1.44 14.66 -20.65
N CYS A 11 -2.57 15.37 -20.75
CA CYS A 11 -3.88 14.86 -20.34
C CYS A 11 -4.33 13.59 -21.09
N ILE A 12 -4.02 13.50 -22.39
CA ILE A 12 -4.35 12.31 -23.20
C ILE A 12 -3.50 11.13 -22.76
N ARG A 13 -2.23 11.34 -22.48
CA ARG A 13 -1.29 10.30 -22.05
C ARG A 13 -1.64 9.75 -20.67
N ASP A 14 -2.07 10.60 -19.75
CA ASP A 14 -2.51 10.19 -18.41
C ASP A 14 -3.82 9.38 -18.47
N ARG A 15 -4.77 9.77 -19.31
CA ARG A 15 -6.02 9.02 -19.52
C ARG A 15 -5.77 7.65 -20.13
N LEU A 16 -4.88 7.58 -21.13
CA LEU A 16 -4.51 6.29 -21.73
C LEU A 16 -3.80 5.37 -20.72
N GLY A 17 -2.96 5.94 -19.87
CA GLY A 17 -2.29 5.19 -18.80
C GLY A 17 -3.29 4.57 -17.82
N LEU A 18 -4.27 5.35 -17.36
CA LEU A 18 -5.32 4.87 -16.45
C LEU A 18 -6.19 3.77 -17.08
N ILE A 19 -6.62 3.96 -18.33
CA ILE A 19 -7.42 2.95 -19.04
C ILE A 19 -6.62 1.67 -19.26
N LEU A 20 -5.36 1.78 -19.64
CA LEU A 20 -4.48 0.63 -19.89
C LEU A 20 -4.21 -0.16 -18.61
N THR A 21 -3.91 0.51 -17.49
CA THR A 21 -3.68 -0.17 -16.21
C THR A 21 -4.94 -0.83 -15.68
N PHE A 22 -6.11 -0.19 -15.85
CA PHE A 22 -7.40 -0.78 -15.49
C PHE A 22 -7.73 -2.00 -16.35
N ALA A 23 -7.58 -1.89 -17.67
CA ALA A 23 -7.77 -3.01 -18.59
C ALA A 23 -6.84 -4.18 -18.27
N LEU A 24 -5.56 -3.89 -17.96
CA LEU A 24 -4.59 -4.92 -17.57
C LEU A 24 -4.99 -5.60 -16.25
N SER A 25 -5.51 -4.85 -15.29
CA SER A 25 -5.98 -5.43 -14.01
C SER A 25 -7.18 -6.37 -14.22
N LEU A 26 -8.14 -5.99 -15.06
CA LEU A 26 -9.28 -6.86 -15.41
C LEU A 26 -8.84 -8.11 -16.17
N LEU A 27 -7.87 -7.96 -17.07
CA LEU A 27 -7.29 -9.09 -17.81
C LEU A 27 -6.62 -10.06 -16.85
N MET A 28 -5.83 -9.57 -15.89
CA MET A 28 -5.19 -10.41 -14.87
C MET A 28 -6.21 -11.15 -14.00
N ILE A 29 -7.26 -10.46 -13.54
CA ILE A 29 -8.34 -11.08 -12.76
C ILE A 29 -9.04 -12.17 -13.58
N SER A 30 -9.35 -11.90 -14.86
CA SER A 30 -10.00 -12.86 -15.74
C SER A 30 -9.12 -14.09 -16.01
N LEU A 31 -7.83 -13.88 -16.19
CA LEU A 31 -6.85 -14.93 -16.39
C LEU A 31 -6.70 -15.81 -15.14
N MET A 32 -6.67 -15.21 -13.95
CA MET A 32 -6.67 -15.93 -12.68
C MET A 32 -7.93 -16.79 -12.51
N ARG A 33 -9.12 -16.24 -12.86
CA ARG A 33 -10.37 -16.99 -12.83
C ARG A 33 -10.40 -18.15 -13.81
N LEU A 34 -9.78 -17.99 -14.96
CA LEU A 34 -9.71 -19.05 -15.98
C LEU A 34 -8.82 -20.21 -15.54
N VAL A 35 -7.69 -19.92 -14.88
CA VAL A 35 -6.69 -20.93 -14.47
C VAL A 35 -7.08 -21.60 -13.16
N TRP A 36 -7.52 -20.84 -12.16
CA TRP A 36 -7.82 -21.35 -10.81
C TRP A 36 -9.30 -21.41 -10.46
N GLY A 37 -10.17 -20.94 -11.35
CA GLY A 37 -11.60 -20.87 -11.10
C GLY A 37 -12.03 -19.59 -10.39
N ALA A 38 -13.35 -19.43 -10.26
CA ALA A 38 -13.96 -18.27 -9.59
C ALA A 38 -14.10 -18.45 -8.06
N GLY A 39 -13.97 -19.68 -7.58
CA GLY A 39 -14.10 -20.04 -6.16
C GLY A 39 -12.89 -19.58 -5.34
N GLY A 40 -13.13 -19.26 -4.06
CA GLY A 40 -12.04 -19.02 -3.14
C GLY A 40 -11.30 -20.32 -2.81
N LEU A 41 -9.98 -20.29 -2.89
CA LEU A 41 -9.12 -21.41 -2.50
C LEU A 41 -8.76 -21.26 -1.01
N PRO A 42 -9.12 -22.22 -0.14
CA PRO A 42 -8.65 -22.23 1.22
C PRO A 42 -7.14 -22.56 1.21
N PHE A 43 -6.35 -21.68 1.78
CA PHE A 43 -4.92 -21.88 1.94
C PHE A 43 -4.60 -22.18 3.39
N SER A 44 -4.15 -23.41 3.67
CA SER A 44 -3.74 -23.80 5.02
C SER A 44 -2.35 -23.27 5.34
N PRO A 45 -2.11 -22.74 6.55
CA PRO A 45 -0.78 -22.34 6.96
C PRO A 45 0.19 -23.55 6.96
N PRO A 46 1.49 -23.32 6.72
CA PRO A 46 2.49 -24.38 6.77
C PRO A 46 2.46 -25.13 8.10
N PRO A 47 2.72 -26.44 8.12
CA PRO A 47 2.60 -27.28 9.32
C PRO A 47 3.48 -26.81 10.48
N ILE A 48 4.57 -26.09 10.20
CA ILE A 48 5.46 -25.50 11.21
C ILE A 48 4.74 -24.42 12.05
N PHE A 49 3.76 -23.71 11.46
CA PHE A 49 2.98 -22.65 12.11
C PHE A 49 1.54 -23.07 12.42
N SER A 50 1.17 -24.34 12.16
CA SER A 50 -0.10 -24.92 12.54
C SER A 50 -0.05 -25.27 14.03
N GLY A 51 -0.74 -24.49 14.84
CA GLY A 51 -0.87 -24.71 16.29
C GLY A 51 -1.40 -23.49 17.00
N PHE A 52 -1.99 -23.73 18.17
CA PHE A 52 -2.44 -22.68 19.07
C PHE A 52 -1.44 -22.51 20.17
N ILE A 53 -1.18 -21.28 20.59
CA ILE A 53 -0.47 -20.96 21.81
C ILE A 53 -1.54 -20.55 22.81
N GLU A 54 -1.73 -21.37 23.83
CA GLU A 54 -2.58 -21.04 24.97
C GLU A 54 -1.77 -20.20 25.96
N TYR A 55 -2.08 -18.92 26.01
CA TYR A 55 -1.55 -18.02 27.04
C TYR A 55 -2.74 -17.50 27.87
N GLY A 56 -3.23 -18.31 28.81
CA GLY A 56 -4.41 -17.99 29.61
C GLY A 56 -5.70 -17.93 28.77
N PRO A 57 -6.51 -16.87 28.89
CA PRO A 57 -7.81 -16.75 28.21
C PRO A 57 -7.70 -16.41 26.71
N ILE A 58 -6.49 -16.23 26.17
CA ILE A 58 -6.29 -15.77 24.77
C ILE A 58 -5.74 -16.94 23.93
N LEU A 59 -6.56 -17.42 23.01
CA LEU A 59 -6.17 -18.40 21.99
C LEU A 59 -5.54 -17.66 20.79
N LEU A 60 -4.23 -17.63 20.72
CA LEU A 60 -3.50 -17.04 19.58
C LEU A 60 -3.00 -18.15 18.65
N THR A 61 -3.36 -18.06 17.38
CA THR A 61 -2.80 -18.94 16.35
C THR A 61 -1.32 -18.56 16.15
N LYS A 62 -0.40 -19.52 16.18
CA LYS A 62 1.03 -19.31 15.92
C LYS A 62 1.28 -18.54 14.62
N TYR A 63 0.46 -18.77 13.61
CA TYR A 63 0.55 -18.09 12.33
C TYR A 63 0.33 -16.57 12.45
N ARG A 64 -0.63 -16.11 13.25
CA ARG A 64 -0.88 -14.65 13.45
C ARG A 64 0.32 -13.96 14.08
N LEU A 65 0.99 -14.64 15.03
CA LEU A 65 2.20 -14.10 15.63
C LEU A 65 3.34 -14.06 14.62
N ALA A 66 3.50 -15.11 13.80
CA ALA A 66 4.51 -15.15 12.74
C ALA A 66 4.31 -14.04 11.71
N VAL A 67 3.07 -13.78 11.29
CA VAL A 67 2.72 -12.67 10.37
C VAL A 67 3.06 -11.31 11.00
N LEU A 68 2.77 -11.12 12.28
CA LEU A 68 3.11 -9.88 12.98
C LEU A 68 4.63 -9.65 13.00
N VAL A 69 5.40 -10.66 13.36
CA VAL A 69 6.87 -10.59 13.38
C VAL A 69 7.42 -10.35 11.98
N ALA A 70 6.92 -11.08 10.97
CA ALA A 70 7.34 -10.92 9.58
C ALA A 70 7.03 -9.51 9.06
N THR A 71 5.87 -8.95 9.39
CA THR A 71 5.49 -7.58 9.01
C THR A 71 6.41 -6.56 9.65
N VAL A 72 6.73 -6.69 10.93
CA VAL A 72 7.67 -5.80 11.63
C VAL A 72 9.06 -5.87 11.00
N ILE A 73 9.57 -7.07 10.73
CA ILE A 73 10.86 -7.26 10.05
C ILE A 73 10.86 -6.58 8.69
N LEU A 74 9.80 -6.76 7.89
CA LEU A 74 9.66 -6.19 6.56
C LEU A 74 9.61 -4.66 6.61
N LEU A 75 8.89 -4.09 7.58
CA LEU A 75 8.84 -2.63 7.79
C LEU A 75 10.20 -2.08 8.20
N VAL A 76 10.90 -2.74 9.14
CA VAL A 76 12.25 -2.30 9.57
C VAL A 76 13.24 -2.42 8.43
N ALA A 77 13.20 -3.51 7.66
CA ALA A 77 14.06 -3.70 6.49
C ALA A 77 13.82 -2.62 5.43
N LEU A 78 12.56 -2.28 5.16
CA LEU A 78 12.22 -1.22 4.22
C LEU A 78 12.67 0.15 4.71
N TRP A 79 12.49 0.45 5.99
CA TRP A 79 12.99 1.69 6.59
C TRP A 79 14.52 1.79 6.49
N ALA A 80 15.23 0.71 6.82
CA ALA A 80 16.67 0.63 6.70
C ALA A 80 17.12 0.79 5.24
N PHE A 81 16.43 0.14 4.31
CA PHE A 81 16.69 0.27 2.88
C PHE A 81 16.58 1.73 2.43
N PHE A 82 15.51 2.45 2.75
CA PHE A 82 15.35 3.84 2.37
C PHE A 82 16.31 4.79 3.09
N LYS A 83 16.73 4.47 4.32
CA LYS A 83 17.63 5.31 5.09
C LYS A 83 19.10 5.16 4.67
N PHE A 84 19.56 3.94 4.45
CA PHE A 84 20.98 3.66 4.26
C PHE A 84 21.39 3.51 2.80
N THR A 85 20.47 3.17 1.89
CA THR A 85 20.83 3.02 0.47
C THR A 85 20.83 4.35 -0.30
N PRO A 86 21.74 4.50 -1.28
CA PRO A 86 21.73 5.65 -2.17
C PRO A 86 20.44 5.77 -2.97
N PHE A 87 19.79 4.64 -3.28
CA PHE A 87 18.51 4.60 -3.96
C PHE A 87 17.41 5.37 -3.21
N GLY A 88 17.30 5.18 -1.89
CA GLY A 88 16.32 5.89 -1.07
C GLY A 88 16.60 7.40 -0.99
N ARG A 89 17.86 7.80 -1.02
CA ARG A 89 18.25 9.22 -1.06
C ARG A 89 17.89 9.87 -2.40
N ILE A 90 18.20 9.21 -3.50
CA ILE A 90 17.87 9.68 -4.85
C ILE A 90 16.35 9.76 -5.06
N LEU A 91 15.61 8.75 -4.60
CA LEU A 91 14.16 8.74 -4.71
C LEU A 91 13.52 9.91 -3.94
N ARG A 92 14.02 10.21 -2.75
CA ARG A 92 13.57 11.34 -1.93
C ARG A 92 13.92 12.69 -2.52
N ALA A 93 15.13 12.82 -3.10
CA ALA A 93 15.55 14.02 -3.82
C ALA A 93 14.71 14.21 -5.10
N GLY A 94 14.49 13.15 -5.88
CA GLY A 94 13.72 13.20 -7.13
C GLY A 94 12.23 13.46 -6.93
N SER A 95 11.68 13.15 -5.75
CA SER A 95 10.30 13.51 -5.42
C SER A 95 10.13 14.99 -5.07
N ARG A 96 11.20 15.65 -4.60
CA ARG A 96 11.20 17.09 -4.26
C ARG A 96 11.52 17.95 -5.47
N ASP A 97 12.59 17.63 -6.18
CA ASP A 97 13.06 18.39 -7.33
C ASP A 97 13.60 17.45 -8.42
N PRO A 98 12.72 17.04 -9.36
CA PRO A 98 13.09 16.14 -10.44
C PRO A 98 14.08 16.77 -11.44
N GLU A 99 14.05 18.11 -11.61
CA GLU A 99 14.92 18.82 -12.56
C GLU A 99 16.36 18.83 -12.06
N MET A 100 16.55 19.13 -10.77
CA MET A 100 17.89 19.12 -10.15
C MET A 100 18.55 17.74 -10.21
N VAL A 101 17.79 16.68 -9.94
CA VAL A 101 18.30 15.30 -10.02
C VAL A 101 18.69 14.95 -11.46
N GLY A 102 17.94 15.44 -12.45
CA GLY A 102 18.27 15.30 -13.86
C GLY A 102 19.58 15.98 -14.26
N LEU A 103 19.83 17.19 -13.74
CA LEU A 103 21.08 17.93 -13.98
C LEU A 103 22.31 17.23 -13.41
N LEU A 104 22.17 16.45 -12.33
CA LEU A 104 23.24 15.62 -11.77
C LEU A 104 23.53 14.35 -12.60
N GLY A 105 22.89 14.21 -13.77
CA GLY A 105 23.10 13.06 -14.67
C GLY A 105 22.41 11.76 -14.22
N ILE A 106 21.54 11.82 -13.21
CA ILE A 106 20.83 10.65 -12.70
C ILE A 106 19.58 10.39 -13.56
N ASN A 107 19.46 9.18 -14.07
CA ASN A 107 18.30 8.78 -14.86
C ASN A 107 17.08 8.51 -13.95
N LEU A 108 16.33 9.58 -13.64
CA LEU A 108 15.17 9.53 -12.74
C LEU A 108 14.10 8.52 -13.18
N PRO A 109 13.75 8.34 -14.47
CA PRO A 109 12.81 7.32 -14.90
C PRO A 109 13.19 5.90 -14.46
N ARG A 110 14.47 5.53 -14.50
CA ARG A 110 14.92 4.20 -14.03
C ARG A 110 14.75 4.04 -12.53
N VAL A 111 15.01 5.09 -11.76
CA VAL A 111 14.83 5.09 -10.31
C VAL A 111 13.35 4.94 -9.94
N LEU A 112 12.46 5.66 -10.65
CA LEU A 112 11.01 5.54 -10.45
C LEU A 112 10.48 4.15 -10.82
N THR A 113 10.98 3.56 -11.92
CA THR A 113 10.63 2.17 -12.29
C THR A 113 11.08 1.18 -11.23
N GLY A 114 12.28 1.35 -10.68
CA GLY A 114 12.78 0.53 -9.57
C GLY A 114 11.94 0.68 -8.29
N ALA A 115 11.51 1.90 -7.97
CA ALA A 115 10.63 2.15 -6.82
C ALA A 115 9.25 1.51 -7.00
N PHE A 116 8.69 1.57 -8.22
CA PHE A 116 7.44 0.89 -8.55
C PHE A 116 7.59 -0.63 -8.44
N GLY A 117 8.67 -1.21 -8.96
CA GLY A 117 8.97 -2.63 -8.84
C GLY A 117 9.10 -3.08 -7.37
N LEU A 118 9.75 -2.27 -6.53
CA LEU A 118 9.81 -2.50 -5.09
C LEU A 118 8.42 -2.48 -4.45
N GLY A 119 7.56 -1.55 -4.84
CA GLY A 119 6.17 -1.50 -4.37
C GLY A 119 5.38 -2.75 -4.74
N CYS A 120 5.51 -3.23 -5.99
CA CYS A 120 4.89 -4.48 -6.44
C CYS A 120 5.39 -5.69 -5.66
N PHE A 121 6.70 -5.77 -5.39
CA PHE A 121 7.28 -6.83 -4.57
C PHE A 121 6.71 -6.83 -3.14
N LEU A 122 6.60 -5.67 -2.51
CA LEU A 122 6.03 -5.52 -1.16
C LEU A 122 4.54 -5.90 -1.13
N ALA A 123 3.78 -5.50 -2.15
CA ALA A 123 2.38 -5.87 -2.27
C ALA A 123 2.21 -7.39 -2.42
N GLY A 124 3.06 -8.05 -3.23
CA GLY A 124 3.09 -9.49 -3.36
C GLY A 124 3.45 -10.19 -2.04
N ALA A 125 4.47 -9.70 -1.32
CA ALA A 125 4.86 -10.23 -0.02
C ALA A 125 3.73 -10.08 1.02
N ALA A 126 3.04 -8.94 1.06
CA ALA A 126 1.89 -8.72 1.92
C ALA A 126 0.73 -9.67 1.58
N GLY A 127 0.46 -9.91 0.29
CA GLY A 127 -0.55 -10.86 -0.17
C GLY A 127 -0.23 -12.30 0.25
N MET A 128 1.03 -12.72 0.16
CA MET A 128 1.48 -14.05 0.64
C MET A 128 1.27 -14.22 2.15
N LEU A 129 1.57 -13.19 2.94
CA LEU A 129 1.35 -13.21 4.39
C LEU A 129 -0.13 -13.17 4.77
N ALA A 130 -0.98 -12.54 3.96
CA ALA A 130 -2.41 -12.47 4.20
C ALA A 130 -3.16 -13.75 3.75
N ALA A 131 -2.64 -14.50 2.79
CA ALA A 131 -3.29 -15.66 2.18
C ALA A 131 -3.82 -16.71 3.17
N PRO A 132 -3.08 -17.15 4.21
CA PRO A 132 -3.60 -18.11 5.18
C PRO A 132 -4.59 -17.53 6.21
N LEU A 133 -4.72 -16.20 6.27
CA LEU A 133 -5.67 -15.52 7.17
C LEU A 133 -7.03 -15.31 6.51
N GLN A 134 -7.09 -15.38 5.19
CA GLN A 134 -8.29 -15.13 4.38
C GLN A 134 -8.39 -16.17 3.26
N THR A 135 -9.57 -16.39 2.75
CA THR A 135 -9.76 -17.18 1.52
C THR A 135 -9.13 -16.43 0.34
N VAL A 136 -8.23 -17.08 -0.39
CA VAL A 136 -7.59 -16.50 -1.57
C VAL A 136 -8.61 -16.46 -2.71
N THR A 137 -9.01 -15.26 -3.10
CA THR A 137 -9.94 -15.03 -4.22
C THR A 137 -9.26 -14.19 -5.28
N PRO A 138 -9.62 -14.35 -6.57
CA PRO A 138 -9.04 -13.54 -7.65
C PRO A 138 -9.27 -12.02 -7.49
N THR A 139 -10.26 -11.63 -6.69
CA THR A 139 -10.64 -10.23 -6.44
C THR A 139 -10.07 -9.64 -5.15
N MET A 140 -9.30 -10.41 -4.36
CA MET A 140 -8.76 -9.94 -3.07
C MET A 140 -7.89 -8.69 -3.20
N ALA A 141 -7.15 -8.55 -4.31
CA ALA A 141 -6.34 -7.37 -4.57
C ALA A 141 -7.20 -6.12 -4.74
N THR A 142 -8.35 -6.23 -5.41
CA THR A 142 -9.28 -5.10 -5.58
C THR A 142 -9.85 -4.63 -4.24
N ALA A 143 -10.15 -5.56 -3.34
CA ALA A 143 -10.62 -5.23 -1.99
C ALA A 143 -9.55 -4.51 -1.14
N ALA A 144 -8.26 -4.75 -1.41
CA ALA A 144 -7.15 -4.12 -0.71
C ALA A 144 -6.83 -2.69 -1.19
N ILE A 145 -7.26 -2.30 -2.40
CA ILE A 145 -6.94 -0.99 -2.99
C ILE A 145 -7.52 0.15 -2.15
N MET A 146 -8.79 0.05 -1.75
CA MET A 146 -9.46 1.12 -0.99
C MET A 146 -8.84 1.34 0.40
N PRO A 147 -8.63 0.32 1.23
CA PRO A 147 -7.89 0.48 2.48
C PRO A 147 -6.48 1.04 2.29
N ALA A 148 -5.76 0.60 1.27
CA ALA A 148 -4.42 1.12 0.98
C ALA A 148 -4.45 2.62 0.63
N PHE A 149 -5.42 3.06 -0.17
CA PHE A 149 -5.60 4.47 -0.49
C PHE A 149 -5.92 5.31 0.76
N VAL A 150 -6.80 4.82 1.62
CA VAL A 150 -7.12 5.46 2.91
C VAL A 150 -5.88 5.60 3.78
N ILE A 151 -5.08 4.55 3.91
CA ILE A 151 -3.85 4.56 4.72
C ILE A 151 -2.85 5.59 4.19
N VAL A 152 -2.65 5.66 2.87
CA VAL A 152 -1.72 6.61 2.25
C VAL A 152 -2.20 8.06 2.42
N THR A 153 -3.50 8.31 2.30
CA THR A 153 -4.07 9.66 2.49
C THR A 153 -4.00 10.11 3.94
N ILE A 154 -4.31 9.25 4.89
CA ILE A 154 -4.19 9.52 6.33
C ILE A 154 -2.72 9.73 6.73
N GLY A 155 -1.82 8.88 6.23
CA GLY A 155 -0.38 8.96 6.53
C GLY A 155 0.27 10.22 6.01
N GLY A 156 -0.25 10.76 4.92
CA GLY A 156 0.31 11.88 4.16
C GLY A 156 1.21 11.39 3.02
N LEU A 157 0.95 11.91 1.84
CA LEU A 157 1.69 11.55 0.62
C LEU A 157 3.19 11.83 0.78
N GLY A 158 4.02 10.82 0.53
CA GLY A 158 5.48 10.92 0.60
C GLY A 158 6.10 10.63 1.97
N SER A 159 5.30 10.37 3.01
CA SER A 159 5.81 10.06 4.36
C SER A 159 5.71 8.56 4.68
N TYR A 160 6.86 7.87 4.69
CA TYR A 160 6.91 6.47 5.11
C TYR A 160 6.45 6.24 6.57
N PRO A 161 6.96 7.00 7.58
CA PRO A 161 6.50 6.82 8.96
C PRO A 161 5.01 7.15 9.11
N GLY A 162 4.51 8.11 8.32
CA GLY A 162 3.08 8.42 8.27
C GLY A 162 2.23 7.25 7.82
N ALA A 163 2.64 6.55 6.76
CA ALA A 163 1.92 5.39 6.26
C ALA A 163 1.90 4.22 7.28
N VAL A 164 3.00 4.00 8.01
CA VAL A 164 3.07 2.97 9.07
C VAL A 164 2.11 3.29 10.21
N VAL A 165 2.14 4.52 10.72
CA VAL A 165 1.25 4.96 11.81
C VAL A 165 -0.21 4.93 11.36
N ALA A 166 -0.51 5.39 10.15
CA ALA A 166 -1.86 5.35 9.59
C ALA A 166 -2.37 3.90 9.44
N GLY A 167 -1.52 2.99 8.97
CA GLY A 167 -1.86 1.57 8.87
C GLY A 167 -2.20 0.94 10.21
N LEU A 168 -1.43 1.24 11.26
CA LEU A 168 -1.72 0.79 12.62
C LEU A 168 -3.03 1.37 13.14
N LEU A 169 -3.28 2.66 12.94
CA LEU A 169 -4.52 3.32 13.38
C LEU A 169 -5.74 2.75 12.65
N VAL A 170 -5.68 2.63 11.33
CA VAL A 170 -6.77 2.05 10.53
C VAL A 170 -7.02 0.61 10.94
N GLY A 171 -5.95 -0.19 11.11
CA GLY A 171 -6.06 -1.58 11.57
C GLY A 171 -6.70 -1.70 12.95
N LEU A 172 -6.28 -0.86 13.90
CA LEU A 172 -6.85 -0.84 15.25
C LEU A 172 -8.33 -0.46 15.25
N VAL A 173 -8.69 0.63 14.55
CA VAL A 173 -10.08 1.09 14.46
C VAL A 173 -10.95 0.04 13.77
N THR A 174 -10.47 -0.55 12.69
CA THR A 174 -11.21 -1.62 11.99
C THR A 174 -11.41 -2.83 12.89
N ALA A 175 -10.37 -3.27 13.62
CA ALA A 175 -10.44 -4.40 14.53
C ALA A 175 -11.44 -4.15 15.67
N LEU A 176 -11.43 -2.97 16.27
CA LEU A 176 -12.38 -2.58 17.31
C LEU A 176 -13.82 -2.51 16.77
N THR A 177 -13.99 -1.94 15.56
CA THR A 177 -15.32 -1.83 14.97
C THR A 177 -15.89 -3.20 14.61
N VAL A 178 -15.08 -4.13 14.09
CA VAL A 178 -15.51 -5.51 13.83
C VAL A 178 -15.99 -6.21 15.11
N GLN A 179 -15.37 -5.91 16.26
CA GLN A 179 -15.73 -6.51 17.54
C GLN A 179 -17.10 -6.01 18.06
N PHE A 180 -17.41 -4.71 17.88
CA PHE A 180 -18.63 -4.11 18.44
C PHE A 180 -19.76 -3.98 17.40
N PHE A 181 -19.43 -3.64 16.17
CA PHE A 181 -20.37 -3.37 15.07
C PHE A 181 -19.82 -3.90 13.75
N PRO A 182 -19.92 -5.22 13.48
CA PRO A 182 -19.33 -5.85 12.28
C PRO A 182 -19.79 -5.20 10.97
N GLU A 183 -21.05 -4.79 10.89
CA GLU A 183 -21.64 -4.19 9.68
C GLU A 183 -21.07 -2.80 9.36
N ALA A 184 -20.59 -2.07 10.37
CA ALA A 184 -20.03 -0.72 10.22
C ALA A 184 -18.51 -0.71 9.98
N SER A 185 -17.85 -1.85 9.93
CA SER A 185 -16.39 -1.95 9.85
C SER A 185 -15.80 -1.25 8.61
N ALA A 186 -16.45 -1.38 7.46
CA ALA A 186 -16.04 -0.70 6.24
C ALA A 186 -16.25 0.83 6.34
N ALA A 187 -17.35 1.27 6.94
CA ALA A 187 -17.66 2.69 7.12
C ALA A 187 -16.70 3.36 8.11
N ALA A 188 -16.31 2.67 9.18
CA ALA A 188 -15.43 3.21 10.22
C ALA A 188 -14.08 3.69 9.66
N MET A 189 -13.52 2.98 8.70
CA MET A 189 -12.28 3.35 8.03
C MET A 189 -12.42 4.69 7.26
N TYR A 190 -13.54 4.90 6.56
CA TYR A 190 -13.78 6.15 5.83
C TYR A 190 -14.12 7.31 6.77
N VAL A 191 -14.87 7.06 7.84
CA VAL A 191 -15.13 8.07 8.88
C VAL A 191 -13.83 8.52 9.53
N LEU A 192 -12.92 7.60 9.86
CA LEU A 192 -11.61 7.91 10.37
C LEU A 192 -10.81 8.79 9.39
N MET A 193 -10.85 8.47 8.10
CA MET A 193 -10.19 9.26 7.07
C MET A 193 -10.73 10.70 7.05
N VAL A 194 -12.06 10.87 7.03
CA VAL A 194 -12.70 12.18 7.03
C VAL A 194 -12.32 12.98 8.29
N LEU A 195 -12.38 12.37 9.46
CA LEU A 195 -12.01 13.02 10.74
C LEU A 195 -10.56 13.51 10.72
N ILE A 196 -9.61 12.68 10.27
CA ILE A 196 -8.20 13.06 10.22
C ILE A 196 -7.97 14.16 9.19
N LEU A 197 -8.59 14.10 8.02
CA LEU A 197 -8.44 15.14 7.00
C LEU A 197 -9.09 16.47 7.40
N LEU A 198 -10.18 16.46 8.18
CA LEU A 198 -10.76 17.69 8.76
C LEU A 198 -9.82 18.37 9.75
N VAL A 199 -9.12 17.60 10.58
CA VAL A 199 -8.17 18.12 11.58
C VAL A 199 -6.82 18.45 10.92
N ARG A 200 -6.36 17.61 10.01
CA ARG A 200 -5.09 17.76 9.30
C ARG A 200 -5.25 17.44 7.81
N PRO A 201 -5.56 18.43 6.96
CA PRO A 201 -5.83 18.22 5.53
C PRO A 201 -4.64 17.69 4.73
N ARG A 202 -3.44 17.69 5.32
CA ARG A 202 -2.20 17.15 4.71
C ARG A 202 -1.87 15.72 5.17
N GLY A 203 -2.73 15.10 5.98
CA GLY A 203 -2.43 13.85 6.65
C GLY A 203 -1.57 14.04 7.91
N LEU A 204 -1.27 12.93 8.61
CA LEU A 204 -0.56 12.97 9.91
C LEU A 204 0.87 13.50 9.79
N PHE A 205 1.61 13.12 8.74
CA PHE A 205 3.02 13.44 8.51
C PHE A 205 3.29 13.99 7.10
N GLY A 206 2.30 14.62 6.45
CA GLY A 206 2.49 15.25 5.15
C GLY A 206 3.50 16.41 5.22
N GLU A 207 4.50 16.38 4.36
CA GLU A 207 5.51 17.44 4.26
C GLU A 207 4.89 18.74 3.69
N ARG A 208 5.37 19.89 4.17
CA ARG A 208 5.03 21.19 3.59
C ARG A 208 5.77 21.33 2.25
N TRP A 209 5.03 21.38 1.17
CA TRP A 209 5.55 21.86 -0.10
C TRP A 209 5.62 23.38 -0.03
N GLU A 210 6.74 23.93 0.41
CA GLU A 210 7.03 25.34 0.21
C GLU A 210 7.40 25.49 -1.27
N ARG A 211 6.48 26.00 -2.07
CA ARG A 211 6.82 26.56 -3.37
C ARG A 211 7.65 27.82 -3.07
N PHE A 212 8.90 27.80 -3.39
CA PHE A 212 9.66 29.02 -3.59
C PHE A 212 9.06 29.68 -4.85
N GLU A 213 8.28 30.72 -4.66
CA GLU A 213 7.88 31.66 -5.71
C GLU A 213 9.09 32.51 -6.10
#